data_1e0facdbaf3908d0b623fedf9bfffeb5
#
_entry.id   1e0facdbaf3908d0b623fedf9bfffeb5
#
_cell.length_a   1.000
_cell.length_b   1.000
_cell.length_c   1.000
_cell.angle_alpha   90.00
_cell.angle_beta   90.00
_cell.angle_gamma   90.00
#
_symmetry.space_group_name_H-M   'P 1'
#
loop_
_entity.id
_entity.type
_entity.pdbx_description
1 polymer ?
#
loop_
_entity_poly.entity_id
_entity_poly.type
_entity_poly.pdbx_seq_one_letter_code
_entity_poly.pdbx_strand_id
1 'polypeptide(L)'
;MLKTRETRVEERKEEKRSEKRDRILRAAEAIFLDKGFHAASMNEIAEAANVSTPHLYNFYASKAALALAVQLKMGQETFDALKTAMSAGEKNPSCQSIFDSRRSSLMLTILTECTRNPEIKEKITENGAHLRKMISEAGGISSDAQEGQYRILCVMAMYLGMSISNIFTPVENRELMTKILAQAETCILPFCGDKGSKATVS
;
A
#
# COMPACT_ATOMS: atom_id res chain seq x y z
N MET A 1 0.68 37.36 3.86
CA MET A 1 0.10 37.14 5.20
C MET A 1 1.20 36.55 6.09
N LEU A 2 1.70 37.29 7.09
CA LEU A 2 2.79 36.84 7.97
C LEU A 2 2.23 35.80 8.95
N LYS A 3 2.76 34.55 8.91
CA LYS A 3 2.40 33.52 9.88
C LYS A 3 2.79 33.97 11.29
N THR A 4 1.88 33.84 12.25
CA THR A 4 2.14 34.19 13.65
C THR A 4 3.21 33.27 14.26
N ARG A 5 3.89 33.72 15.33
CA ARG A 5 4.92 32.95 16.04
C ARG A 5 4.39 31.61 16.55
N GLU A 6 3.14 31.57 16.97
CA GLU A 6 2.44 30.36 17.45
C GLU A 6 2.24 29.33 16.33
N THR A 7 1.82 29.76 15.14
CA THR A 7 1.66 28.89 13.97
C THR A 7 2.98 28.22 13.57
N ARG A 8 4.10 28.95 13.63
CA ARG A 8 5.45 28.40 13.33
C ARG A 8 5.92 27.38 14.37
N VAL A 9 5.56 27.57 15.64
CA VAL A 9 5.90 26.60 16.71
C VAL A 9 5.12 25.30 16.52
N GLU A 10 3.85 25.40 16.18
CA GLU A 10 2.99 24.24 15.95
C GLU A 10 3.42 23.44 14.70
N GLU A 11 3.73 24.15 13.60
CA GLU A 11 4.28 23.53 12.38
C GLU A 11 5.57 22.74 12.67
N ARG A 12 6.52 23.32 13.44
CA ARG A 12 7.77 22.64 13.84
C ARG A 12 7.53 21.41 14.75
N LYS A 13 6.51 21.43 15.59
CA LYS A 13 6.16 20.28 16.43
C LYS A 13 5.62 19.14 15.59
N GLU A 14 4.72 19.46 14.64
CA GLU A 14 4.15 18.48 13.75
C GLU A 14 5.20 17.89 12.79
N GLU A 15 6.10 18.73 12.25
CA GLU A 15 7.24 18.27 11.45
C GLU A 15 8.11 17.26 12.21
N LYS A 16 8.52 17.59 13.44
CA LYS A 16 9.29 16.68 14.31
C LYS A 16 8.53 15.38 14.65
N ARG A 17 7.20 15.46 14.79
CA ARG A 17 6.35 14.30 15.04
C ARG A 17 6.28 13.41 13.80
N SER A 18 6.14 14.00 12.63
CA SER A 18 6.15 13.31 11.33
C SER A 18 7.51 12.61 11.10
N GLU A 19 8.62 13.30 11.28
CA GLU A 19 9.97 12.72 11.16
C GLU A 19 10.17 11.50 12.09
N LYS A 20 9.68 11.60 13.34
CA LYS A 20 9.74 10.47 14.30
C LYS A 20 8.89 9.30 13.82
N ARG A 21 7.68 9.57 13.34
CA ARG A 21 6.78 8.57 12.78
C ARG A 21 7.43 7.82 11.62
N ASP A 22 8.08 8.55 10.72
CA ASP A 22 8.75 7.98 9.55
C ASP A 22 9.95 7.10 9.94
N ARG A 23 10.72 7.51 10.97
CA ARG A 23 11.81 6.67 11.50
C ARG A 23 11.28 5.38 12.10
N ILE A 24 10.20 5.46 12.88
CA ILE A 24 9.54 4.28 13.46
C ILE A 24 9.06 3.33 12.36
N LEU A 25 8.38 3.85 11.34
CA LEU A 25 7.88 3.03 10.23
C LEU A 25 9.01 2.36 9.44
N ARG A 26 10.11 3.06 9.16
CA ARG A 26 11.28 2.48 8.48
C ARG A 26 11.95 1.40 9.31
N ALA A 27 12.14 1.62 10.62
CA ALA A 27 12.72 0.62 11.52
C ALA A 27 11.83 -0.62 11.62
N ALA A 28 10.52 -0.43 11.77
CA ALA A 28 9.55 -1.51 11.83
C ALA A 28 9.49 -2.30 10.51
N GLU A 29 9.48 -1.63 9.37
CA GLU A 29 9.53 -2.25 8.05
C GLU A 29 10.75 -3.17 7.91
N ALA A 30 11.94 -2.64 8.21
CA ALA A 30 13.18 -3.42 8.13
C ALA A 30 13.13 -4.67 9.01
N ILE A 31 12.71 -4.54 10.26
CA ILE A 31 12.63 -5.65 11.23
C ILE A 31 11.56 -6.67 10.83
N PHE A 32 10.37 -6.21 10.40
CA PHE A 32 9.30 -7.11 9.97
C PHE A 32 9.68 -7.88 8.69
N LEU A 33 10.40 -7.26 7.75
CA LEU A 33 10.83 -7.91 6.52
C LEU A 33 12.00 -8.87 6.76
N ASP A 34 12.85 -8.61 7.75
CA ASP A 34 14.01 -9.45 8.09
C ASP A 34 13.60 -10.66 8.93
N LYS A 35 12.92 -10.45 10.05
CA LYS A 35 12.61 -11.48 11.06
C LYS A 35 11.17 -11.99 11.00
N GLY A 36 10.30 -11.33 10.25
CA GLY A 36 8.87 -11.59 10.25
C GLY A 36 8.14 -10.97 11.44
N PHE A 37 6.80 -10.90 11.34
CA PHE A 37 5.96 -10.26 12.34
C PHE A 37 6.08 -10.89 13.74
N HIS A 38 6.09 -12.23 13.83
CA HIS A 38 6.03 -12.91 15.12
C HIS A 38 7.32 -12.75 15.93
N ALA A 39 8.48 -12.84 15.29
CA ALA A 39 9.78 -12.72 15.96
C ALA A 39 10.17 -11.26 16.30
N ALA A 40 9.63 -10.29 15.59
CA ALA A 40 9.87 -8.87 15.87
C ALA A 40 9.27 -8.45 17.22
N SER A 41 9.97 -7.58 17.97
CA SER A 41 9.49 -7.01 19.22
C SER A 41 9.36 -5.49 19.16
N MET A 42 8.43 -4.92 19.95
CA MET A 42 8.27 -3.45 20.04
C MET A 42 9.52 -2.78 20.65
N ASN A 43 10.24 -3.46 21.56
CA ASN A 43 11.47 -2.94 22.14
C ASN A 43 12.59 -2.80 21.10
N GLU A 44 12.78 -3.83 20.30
CA GLU A 44 13.78 -3.83 19.22
C GLU A 44 13.49 -2.76 18.16
N ILE A 45 12.22 -2.59 17.81
CA ILE A 45 11.79 -1.53 16.87
C ILE A 45 12.02 -0.14 17.46
N ALA A 46 11.74 0.05 18.77
CA ALA A 46 11.96 1.31 19.45
C ALA A 46 13.46 1.67 19.48
N GLU A 47 14.32 0.70 19.78
CA GLU A 47 15.78 0.86 19.77
C GLU A 47 16.28 1.24 18.37
N ALA A 48 15.88 0.50 17.35
CA ALA A 48 16.26 0.77 15.95
C ALA A 48 15.76 2.14 15.45
N ALA A 49 14.60 2.60 15.94
CA ALA A 49 14.04 3.91 15.61
C ALA A 49 14.64 5.07 16.45
N ASN A 50 15.50 4.75 17.42
CA ASN A 50 16.03 5.70 18.40
C ASN A 50 14.92 6.47 19.15
N VAL A 51 13.95 5.71 19.69
CA VAL A 51 12.88 6.20 20.57
C VAL A 51 12.74 5.27 21.76
N SER A 52 12.18 5.76 22.88
CA SER A 52 11.86 4.86 23.99
C SER A 52 10.63 4.01 23.67
N THR A 53 10.56 2.81 24.21
CA THR A 53 9.42 1.90 24.03
C THR A 53 8.08 2.52 24.46
N PRO A 54 7.97 3.24 25.60
CA PRO A 54 6.75 3.97 25.93
C PRO A 54 6.38 5.02 24.87
N HIS A 55 7.39 5.69 24.30
CA HIS A 55 7.13 6.67 23.25
C HIS A 55 6.64 6.02 21.95
N LEU A 56 7.13 4.83 21.60
CA LEU A 56 6.62 4.05 20.49
C LEU A 56 5.14 3.69 20.67
N TYR A 57 4.75 3.28 21.88
CA TYR A 57 3.35 2.97 22.22
C TYR A 57 2.42 4.20 22.13
N ASN A 58 2.94 5.43 22.30
CA ASN A 58 2.17 6.65 22.05
C ASN A 58 1.83 6.88 20.57
N PHE A 59 2.60 6.27 19.64
CA PHE A 59 2.32 6.31 18.21
C PHE A 59 1.46 5.14 17.74
N TYR A 60 1.71 3.95 18.29
CA TYR A 60 1.07 2.70 17.86
C TYR A 60 0.73 1.83 19.07
N ALA A 61 -0.55 1.67 19.32
CA ALA A 61 -1.06 0.96 20.51
C ALA A 61 -0.64 -0.51 20.60
N SER A 62 -0.29 -1.13 19.46
CA SER A 62 0.11 -2.53 19.39
C SER A 62 1.08 -2.80 18.23
N LYS A 63 1.77 -3.95 18.28
CA LYS A 63 2.60 -4.43 17.19
C LYS A 63 1.79 -4.63 15.89
N ALA A 64 0.55 -5.09 16.01
CA ALA A 64 -0.35 -5.26 14.88
C ALA A 64 -0.76 -3.90 14.26
N ALA A 65 -1.05 -2.89 15.07
CA ALA A 65 -1.32 -1.53 14.58
C ALA A 65 -0.11 -0.92 13.88
N LEU A 66 1.11 -1.16 14.39
CA LEU A 66 2.34 -0.73 13.74
C LEU A 66 2.58 -1.46 12.41
N ALA A 67 2.40 -2.79 12.38
CA ALA A 67 2.55 -3.58 11.15
C ALA A 67 1.55 -3.15 10.07
N LEU A 68 0.30 -2.87 10.46
CA LEU A 68 -0.68 -2.28 9.55
C LEU A 68 -0.20 -0.95 8.99
N ALA A 69 0.30 -0.04 9.82
CA ALA A 69 0.80 1.26 9.36
C ALA A 69 1.99 1.13 8.40
N VAL A 70 2.89 0.15 8.64
CA VAL A 70 3.96 -0.20 7.70
C VAL A 70 3.38 -0.68 6.37
N GLN A 71 2.42 -1.61 6.40
CA GLN A 71 1.79 -2.13 5.18
C GLN A 71 1.09 -1.04 4.37
N LEU A 72 0.39 -0.12 5.04
CA LEU A 72 -0.28 1.01 4.39
C LEU A 72 0.73 1.95 3.72
N LYS A 73 1.84 2.26 4.40
CA LYS A 73 2.94 3.06 3.84
C LYS A 73 3.55 2.39 2.61
N MET A 74 3.86 1.10 2.69
CA MET A 74 4.40 0.33 1.57
C MET A 74 3.44 0.31 0.37
N GLY A 75 2.14 0.19 0.62
CA GLY A 75 1.11 0.26 -0.41
C GLY A 75 1.06 1.64 -1.08
N GLN A 76 1.13 2.71 -0.30
CA GLN A 76 1.17 4.08 -0.81
C GLN A 76 2.41 4.33 -1.68
N GLU A 77 3.59 3.94 -1.22
CA GLU A 77 4.84 4.07 -1.98
C GLU A 77 4.79 3.32 -3.32
N THR A 78 4.22 2.11 -3.32
CA THR A 78 4.01 1.32 -4.54
C THR A 78 3.08 2.04 -5.50
N PHE A 79 1.99 2.60 -5.01
CA PHE A 79 1.04 3.34 -5.82
C PHE A 79 1.62 4.63 -6.39
N ASP A 80 2.37 5.40 -5.59
CA ASP A 80 3.00 6.64 -6.03
C ASP A 80 4.06 6.37 -7.11
N ALA A 81 4.81 5.29 -6.97
CA ALA A 81 5.75 4.83 -7.99
C ALA A 81 5.01 4.46 -9.29
N LEU A 82 3.91 3.73 -9.19
CA LEU A 82 3.06 3.36 -10.33
C LEU A 82 2.51 4.61 -11.04
N LYS A 83 1.94 5.54 -10.29
CA LYS A 83 1.41 6.80 -10.82
C LYS A 83 2.48 7.62 -11.53
N THR A 84 3.69 7.69 -10.97
CA THR A 84 4.82 8.40 -11.57
C THR A 84 5.25 7.76 -12.88
N ALA A 85 5.39 6.44 -12.93
CA ALA A 85 5.75 5.70 -14.12
C ALA A 85 4.69 5.85 -15.23
N MET A 86 3.40 5.78 -14.87
CA MET A 86 2.31 6.03 -15.83
C MET A 86 2.33 7.46 -16.38
N SER A 87 2.61 8.45 -15.53
CA SER A 87 2.73 9.86 -15.95
C SER A 87 3.93 10.10 -16.86
N ALA A 88 4.98 9.30 -16.70
CA ALA A 88 6.17 9.32 -17.57
C ALA A 88 5.94 8.58 -18.91
N GLY A 89 4.76 8.01 -19.13
CA GLY A 89 4.41 7.29 -20.36
C GLY A 89 4.93 5.85 -20.40
N GLU A 90 5.33 5.29 -19.27
CA GLU A 90 5.67 3.88 -19.16
C GLU A 90 4.39 3.03 -19.34
N LYS A 91 4.35 2.25 -20.40
CA LYS A 91 3.18 1.40 -20.71
C LYS A 91 3.02 0.22 -19.74
N ASN A 92 4.09 -0.18 -19.08
CA ASN A 92 4.12 -1.32 -18.14
C ASN A 92 5.02 -0.99 -16.95
N PRO A 93 4.56 -0.15 -16.00
CA PRO A 93 5.34 0.14 -14.81
C PRO A 93 5.58 -1.15 -14.01
N SER A 94 6.84 -1.41 -13.71
CA SER A 94 7.24 -2.63 -12.99
C SER A 94 6.77 -2.59 -11.55
N CYS A 95 5.74 -3.35 -11.22
CA CYS A 95 5.28 -3.55 -9.84
C CYS A 95 6.15 -4.56 -9.10
N GLN A 96 7.47 -4.33 -9.02
CA GLN A 96 8.41 -5.26 -8.39
C GLN A 96 8.06 -5.60 -6.94
N SER A 97 7.39 -4.69 -6.24
CA SER A 97 6.93 -4.89 -4.86
C SER A 97 5.94 -6.06 -4.72
N ILE A 98 5.16 -6.37 -5.76
CA ILE A 98 4.21 -7.49 -5.77
C ILE A 98 4.95 -8.84 -5.67
N PHE A 99 6.18 -8.88 -6.18
CA PHE A 99 7.01 -10.09 -6.20
C PHE A 99 7.96 -10.20 -5.00
N ASP A 100 7.81 -9.35 -3.98
CA ASP A 100 8.54 -9.50 -2.73
C ASP A 100 7.74 -10.39 -1.76
N SER A 101 8.17 -11.66 -1.63
CA SER A 101 7.52 -12.65 -0.78
C SER A 101 7.48 -12.24 0.70
N ARG A 102 8.44 -11.44 1.18
CA ARG A 102 8.48 -10.94 2.56
C ARG A 102 7.36 -9.93 2.79
N ARG A 103 7.16 -9.01 1.83
CA ARG A 103 6.02 -8.06 1.86
C ARG A 103 4.69 -8.79 1.81
N SER A 104 4.58 -9.80 0.97
CA SER A 104 3.38 -10.64 0.86
C SER A 104 3.10 -11.41 2.15
N SER A 105 4.12 -11.96 2.81
CA SER A 105 3.99 -12.63 4.10
C SER A 105 3.52 -11.69 5.21
N LEU A 106 4.04 -10.46 5.24
CA LEU A 106 3.58 -9.44 6.19
C LEU A 106 2.11 -9.10 5.95
N MET A 107 1.69 -8.95 4.68
CA MET A 107 0.31 -8.69 4.32
C MET A 107 -0.63 -9.82 4.79
N LEU A 108 -0.28 -11.08 4.54
CA LEU A 108 -1.07 -12.21 5.01
C LEU A 108 -1.22 -12.22 6.53
N THR A 109 -0.14 -11.92 7.25
CA THR A 109 -0.19 -11.84 8.71
C THR A 109 -1.17 -10.77 9.17
N ILE A 110 -1.15 -9.59 8.56
CA ILE A 110 -2.07 -8.49 8.90
C ILE A 110 -3.52 -8.87 8.56
N LEU A 111 -3.77 -9.51 7.41
CA LEU A 111 -5.09 -10.00 7.05
C LEU A 111 -5.61 -11.03 8.06
N THR A 112 -4.74 -11.90 8.59
CA THR A 112 -5.10 -12.84 9.65
C THR A 112 -5.44 -12.10 10.96
N GLU A 113 -4.69 -11.06 11.32
CA GLU A 113 -4.99 -10.24 12.50
C GLU A 113 -6.33 -9.49 12.38
N CYS A 114 -6.78 -9.13 11.16
CA CYS A 114 -8.10 -8.53 10.94
C CYS A 114 -9.26 -9.40 11.40
N THR A 115 -9.11 -10.73 11.36
CA THR A 115 -10.17 -11.65 11.79
C THR A 115 -10.35 -11.64 13.31
N ARG A 116 -9.35 -11.16 14.05
CA ARG A 116 -9.30 -11.17 15.51
C ARG A 116 -9.40 -9.77 16.13
N ASN A 117 -9.08 -8.73 15.36
CA ASN A 117 -9.01 -7.36 15.86
C ASN A 117 -9.92 -6.43 15.03
N PRO A 118 -11.09 -6.02 15.57
CA PRO A 118 -12.03 -5.14 14.87
C PRO A 118 -11.42 -3.79 14.46
N GLU A 119 -10.54 -3.21 15.30
CA GLU A 119 -9.89 -1.92 15.00
C GLU A 119 -8.98 -2.04 13.75
N ILE A 120 -8.22 -3.14 13.63
CA ILE A 120 -7.38 -3.40 12.45
C ILE A 120 -8.25 -3.60 11.22
N LYS A 121 -9.37 -4.34 11.36
CA LYS A 121 -10.34 -4.55 10.28
C LYS A 121 -10.91 -3.23 9.77
N GLU A 122 -11.31 -2.33 10.67
CA GLU A 122 -11.85 -1.02 10.33
C GLU A 122 -10.82 -0.21 9.52
N LYS A 123 -9.59 -0.09 10.02
CA LYS A 123 -8.50 0.64 9.33
C LYS A 123 -8.15 0.06 7.96
N ILE A 124 -8.17 -1.27 7.80
CA ILE A 124 -7.97 -1.90 6.49
C ILE A 124 -9.14 -1.59 5.55
N THR A 125 -10.36 -1.58 6.07
CA THR A 125 -11.55 -1.25 5.27
C THR A 125 -11.50 0.21 4.79
N GLU A 126 -11.14 1.14 5.66
CA GLU A 126 -10.94 2.56 5.33
C GLU A 126 -9.85 2.74 4.28
N ASN A 127 -8.70 2.08 4.48
CA ASN A 127 -7.60 2.13 3.50
C ASN A 127 -7.99 1.50 2.17
N GLY A 128 -8.74 0.41 2.18
CA GLY A 128 -9.28 -0.21 0.97
C GLY A 128 -10.20 0.75 0.20
N ALA A 129 -10.98 1.58 0.88
CA ALA A 129 -11.79 2.62 0.26
C ALA A 129 -10.91 3.71 -0.38
N HIS A 130 -9.87 4.15 0.32
CA HIS A 130 -8.89 5.11 -0.22
C HIS A 130 -8.18 4.55 -1.46
N LEU A 131 -7.69 3.32 -1.40
CA LEU A 131 -7.03 2.65 -2.52
C LEU A 131 -7.96 2.50 -3.74
N ARG A 132 -9.23 2.13 -3.52
CA ARG A 132 -10.24 2.09 -4.60
C ARG A 132 -10.41 3.44 -5.26
N LYS A 133 -10.51 4.52 -4.49
CA LYS A 133 -10.59 5.88 -5.01
C LYS A 133 -9.38 6.25 -5.86
N MET A 134 -8.17 5.95 -5.39
CA MET A 134 -6.94 6.21 -6.12
C MET A 134 -6.87 5.44 -7.44
N ILE A 135 -7.24 4.15 -7.47
CA ILE A 135 -7.30 3.33 -8.69
C ILE A 135 -8.36 3.90 -9.66
N SER A 136 -9.52 4.32 -9.14
CA SER A 136 -10.58 4.96 -9.91
C SER A 136 -10.07 6.23 -10.61
N GLU A 137 -9.41 7.11 -9.87
CA GLU A 137 -8.86 8.36 -10.40
C GLU A 137 -7.76 8.11 -11.44
N ALA A 138 -6.83 7.19 -11.17
CA ALA A 138 -5.75 6.84 -12.09
C ALA A 138 -6.25 6.16 -13.37
N GLY A 139 -7.26 5.28 -13.24
CA GLY A 139 -7.84 4.54 -14.37
C GLY A 139 -8.93 5.30 -15.12
N GLY A 140 -9.32 6.51 -14.69
CA GLY A 140 -10.42 7.26 -15.29
C GLY A 140 -11.79 6.55 -15.20
N ILE A 141 -11.98 5.70 -14.18
CA ILE A 141 -13.17 4.89 -13.98
C ILE A 141 -14.11 5.60 -13.01
N SER A 142 -15.39 5.66 -13.35
CA SER A 142 -16.38 6.16 -12.38
C SER A 142 -16.55 5.17 -11.23
N SER A 143 -16.16 5.58 -10.03
CA SER A 143 -16.37 4.78 -8.82
C SER A 143 -17.85 4.71 -8.39
N ASP A 144 -18.71 5.54 -9.00
CA ASP A 144 -20.14 5.61 -8.68
C ASP A 144 -20.95 4.57 -9.45
N ALA A 145 -20.43 4.10 -10.59
CA ALA A 145 -21.06 3.02 -11.35
C ALA A 145 -20.71 1.66 -10.74
N GLN A 146 -21.69 0.79 -10.55
CA GLN A 146 -21.49 -0.54 -10.01
C GLN A 146 -20.44 -1.35 -10.79
N GLU A 147 -20.45 -1.24 -12.11
CA GLU A 147 -19.45 -1.86 -12.98
C GLU A 147 -18.04 -1.37 -12.67
N GLY A 148 -17.82 -0.07 -12.50
CA GLY A 148 -16.53 0.50 -12.13
C GLY A 148 -16.02 -0.04 -10.79
N GLN A 149 -16.90 -0.15 -9.80
CA GLN A 149 -16.56 -0.74 -8.50
C GLN A 149 -16.08 -2.20 -8.63
N TYR A 150 -16.77 -3.01 -9.42
CA TYR A 150 -16.37 -4.41 -9.66
C TYR A 150 -15.06 -4.52 -10.44
N ARG A 151 -14.82 -3.66 -11.43
CA ARG A 151 -13.54 -3.61 -12.17
C ARG A 151 -12.37 -3.32 -11.25
N ILE A 152 -12.49 -2.33 -10.38
CA ILE A 152 -11.49 -1.99 -9.37
C ILE A 152 -11.26 -3.17 -8.41
N LEU A 153 -12.32 -3.82 -7.96
CA LEU A 153 -12.23 -5.00 -7.09
C LEU A 153 -11.48 -6.15 -7.77
N CYS A 154 -11.74 -6.40 -9.06
CA CYS A 154 -11.03 -7.42 -9.84
C CYS A 154 -9.53 -7.14 -9.92
N VAL A 155 -9.13 -5.88 -10.18
CA VAL A 155 -7.72 -5.49 -10.20
C VAL A 155 -7.07 -5.70 -8.83
N MET A 156 -7.71 -5.25 -7.75
CA MET A 156 -7.21 -5.46 -6.40
C MET A 156 -7.06 -6.95 -6.07
N ALA A 157 -8.05 -7.78 -6.44
CA ALA A 157 -8.00 -9.22 -6.21
C ALA A 157 -6.89 -9.90 -7.03
N MET A 158 -6.65 -9.47 -8.25
CA MET A 158 -5.57 -9.97 -9.10
C MET A 158 -4.20 -9.69 -8.46
N TYR A 159 -3.94 -8.47 -8.02
CA TYR A 159 -2.68 -8.11 -7.35
C TYR A 159 -2.51 -8.83 -6.01
N LEU A 160 -3.55 -8.92 -5.20
CA LEU A 160 -3.53 -9.66 -3.95
C LEU A 160 -3.25 -11.15 -4.19
N GLY A 161 -3.94 -11.75 -5.15
CA GLY A 161 -3.75 -13.15 -5.55
C GLY A 161 -2.32 -13.43 -6.00
N MET A 162 -1.74 -12.54 -6.82
CA MET A 162 -0.34 -12.65 -7.25
C MET A 162 0.64 -12.55 -6.07
N SER A 163 0.42 -11.59 -5.17
CA SER A 163 1.26 -11.43 -3.98
C SER A 163 1.24 -12.69 -3.11
N ILE A 164 0.07 -13.29 -2.91
CA ILE A 164 -0.08 -14.54 -2.13
C ILE A 164 0.57 -15.71 -2.87
N SER A 165 0.27 -15.88 -4.17
CA SER A 165 0.83 -16.97 -4.97
C SER A 165 2.35 -16.95 -5.00
N ASN A 166 2.97 -15.78 -5.01
CA ASN A 166 4.43 -15.63 -5.03
C ASN A 166 5.12 -16.14 -3.75
N ILE A 167 4.39 -16.33 -2.64
CA ILE A 167 4.93 -16.95 -1.41
C ILE A 167 5.19 -18.43 -1.64
N PHE A 168 4.28 -19.11 -2.36
CA PHE A 168 4.31 -20.56 -2.56
C PHE A 168 5.03 -20.95 -3.84
N THR A 169 4.91 -20.12 -4.88
CA THR A 169 5.51 -20.36 -6.21
C THR A 169 6.15 -19.06 -6.66
N PRO A 170 7.43 -18.84 -6.30
CA PRO A 170 8.15 -17.65 -6.69
C PRO A 170 8.20 -17.49 -8.20
N VAL A 171 7.91 -16.29 -8.68
CA VAL A 171 7.93 -15.96 -10.10
C VAL A 171 9.36 -15.82 -10.59
N GLU A 172 9.80 -16.73 -11.45
CA GLU A 172 11.15 -16.72 -12.02
C GLU A 172 11.33 -15.60 -13.06
N ASN A 173 10.37 -15.47 -13.97
CA ASN A 173 10.39 -14.42 -15.01
C ASN A 173 9.44 -13.27 -14.64
N ARG A 174 9.92 -12.35 -13.80
CA ARG A 174 9.17 -11.20 -13.33
C ARG A 174 8.76 -10.25 -14.46
N GLU A 175 9.62 -10.06 -15.45
CA GLU A 175 9.36 -9.19 -16.58
C GLU A 175 8.18 -9.71 -17.43
N LEU A 176 8.18 -11.01 -17.76
CA LEU A 176 7.07 -11.63 -18.49
C LEU A 176 5.77 -11.55 -17.69
N MET A 177 5.82 -11.82 -16.38
CA MET A 177 4.64 -11.74 -15.53
C MET A 177 4.10 -10.31 -15.44
N THR A 178 4.97 -9.30 -15.33
CA THR A 178 4.55 -7.89 -15.35
C THR A 178 3.85 -7.54 -16.66
N LYS A 179 4.34 -8.02 -17.80
CA LYS A 179 3.67 -7.81 -19.10
C LYS A 179 2.28 -8.47 -19.16
N ILE A 180 2.15 -9.69 -18.61
CA ILE A 180 0.86 -10.40 -18.56
C ILE A 180 -0.13 -9.67 -17.65
N LEU A 181 0.32 -9.21 -16.48
CA LEU A 181 -0.51 -8.43 -15.57
C LEU A 181 -1.02 -7.14 -16.21
N ALA A 182 -0.13 -6.40 -16.88
CA ALA A 182 -0.51 -5.18 -17.57
C ALA A 182 -1.51 -5.42 -18.71
N GLN A 183 -1.40 -6.54 -19.43
CA GLN A 183 -2.40 -6.94 -20.44
C GLN A 183 -3.75 -7.26 -19.79
N ALA A 184 -3.76 -7.98 -18.66
CA ALA A 184 -4.98 -8.28 -17.90
C ALA A 184 -5.64 -7.00 -17.38
N GLU A 185 -4.86 -6.06 -16.86
CA GLU A 185 -5.35 -4.74 -16.43
C GLU A 185 -6.03 -3.98 -17.56
N THR A 186 -5.44 -3.93 -18.76
CA THR A 186 -6.03 -3.22 -19.90
C THR A 186 -7.37 -3.81 -20.33
N CYS A 187 -7.59 -5.10 -20.09
CA CYS A 187 -8.90 -5.74 -20.32
C CYS A 187 -9.93 -5.37 -19.26
N ILE A 188 -9.49 -5.16 -18.02
CA ILE A 188 -10.37 -4.86 -16.88
C ILE A 188 -10.63 -3.35 -16.77
N LEU A 189 -9.58 -2.54 -16.97
CA LEU A 189 -9.59 -1.09 -16.88
C LEU A 189 -9.39 -0.51 -18.30
N PRO A 190 -10.44 -0.06 -18.99
CA PRO A 190 -10.24 0.68 -20.22
C PRO A 190 -9.56 2.00 -19.90
N PHE A 191 -8.26 2.11 -20.21
CA PHE A 191 -7.55 3.37 -20.06
C PHE A 191 -8.20 4.46 -20.95
N CYS A 192 -8.38 5.65 -20.38
CA CYS A 192 -8.88 6.85 -21.04
C CYS A 192 -7.97 7.38 -22.16
N GLY A 193 -7.36 6.50 -22.96
CA GLY A 193 -6.55 6.85 -24.14
C GLY A 193 -7.25 6.64 -25.47
N ASP A 194 -8.34 5.90 -25.49
CA ASP A 194 -9.08 5.59 -26.72
C ASP A 194 -10.45 6.30 -26.75
N LYS A 195 -10.42 7.61 -26.91
CA LYS A 195 -11.59 8.38 -27.35
C LYS A 195 -11.85 8.09 -28.81
N GLY A 196 -12.22 6.88 -29.18
CA GLY A 196 -12.55 6.66 -30.57
C GLY A 196 -12.84 5.27 -31.10
N SER A 197 -13.05 4.25 -30.29
CA SER A 197 -13.56 2.99 -30.81
C SER A 197 -14.86 2.59 -30.10
N LYS A 198 -15.99 2.94 -30.71
CA LYS A 198 -17.27 2.33 -30.43
C LYS A 198 -17.20 0.87 -30.88
N ALA A 199 -16.88 -0.04 -29.95
CA ALA A 199 -17.12 -1.45 -30.18
C ALA A 199 -18.64 -1.68 -30.07
N THR A 200 -19.31 -1.67 -31.20
CA THR A 200 -20.63 -2.25 -31.40
C THR A 200 -20.50 -3.75 -31.16
N VAL A 201 -20.94 -4.20 -30.00
CA VAL A 201 -21.20 -5.61 -29.77
C VAL A 201 -22.59 -5.89 -30.31
N SER A 202 -22.63 -6.62 -31.41
CA SER A 202 -23.83 -7.24 -31.98
C SER A 202 -24.14 -8.51 -31.20
#